data_04d1483094add9d66b24ca05889bf5ea
#
_entry.id   04d1483094add9d66b24ca05889bf5ea
#
_cell.length_a   1.000
_cell.length_b   1.000
_cell.length_c   1.000
_cell.angle_alpha   90.00
_cell.angle_beta   90.00
_cell.angle_gamma   90.00
#
_symmetry.space_group_name_H-M   'P 1'
#
loop_
_entity.id
_entity.type
_entity.pdbx_description
1 polymer ?
#
loop_
_entity_poly.entity_id
_entity_poly.type
_entity_poly.pdbx_seq_one_letter_code
_entity_poly.pdbx_strand_id
1 'polypeptide(L)'
;LVREFDISVKEPETVSRFLSNFSFKTTQMFREINFKVFKKLLSKSGLTSITIDIDSSVINVEGHQEGATKGYNPKKLGNRCYNVQFAFCDELKAYVTGFVRSGNAYTANGAAELIKEIVATLKAQNLEIFFRMDSGYFDEEIIETIESLGCKYLIKAKAYATLVSQVTASSAVFLKGIDGRETAELLIKLDKWKKKRRFVVSRVLKPEKERAQLS
;
A
#
# COMPACT_ATOMS: atom_id res chain seq x y z
N LEU A 1 4.51 14.69 22.15
CA LEU A 1 3.26 15.36 21.71
C LEU A 1 2.44 15.86 22.90
N VAL A 2 2.13 15.00 23.89
CA VAL A 2 1.33 15.39 25.07
C VAL A 2 1.98 16.52 25.87
N ARG A 3 3.30 16.49 26.02
CA ARG A 3 4.07 17.53 26.74
C ARG A 3 4.23 18.83 25.96
N GLU A 4 4.29 18.73 24.63
CA GLU A 4 4.48 19.89 23.75
C GLU A 4 3.23 20.77 23.60
N PHE A 5 2.04 20.15 23.68
CA PHE A 5 0.77 20.80 23.43
C PHE A 5 -0.12 20.91 24.66
N ASP A 6 0.37 20.55 25.84
CA ASP A 6 -0.39 20.55 27.10
C ASP A 6 -1.76 19.84 26.97
N ILE A 7 -1.77 18.70 26.29
CA ILE A 7 -2.99 17.93 26.03
C ILE A 7 -3.32 17.08 27.27
N SER A 8 -4.45 17.39 27.91
CA SER A 8 -5.01 16.55 28.97
C SER A 8 -5.49 15.21 28.38
N VAL A 9 -4.91 14.11 28.85
CA VAL A 9 -5.39 12.77 28.52
C VAL A 9 -6.62 12.45 29.34
N LYS A 10 -7.74 12.14 28.66
CA LYS A 10 -9.00 11.77 29.31
C LYS A 10 -8.98 10.30 29.75
N GLU A 11 -9.76 10.03 30.80
CA GLU A 11 -9.96 8.65 31.26
C GLU A 11 -10.48 7.74 30.14
N PRO A 12 -10.09 6.46 30.06
CA PRO A 12 -10.49 5.52 29.03
C PRO A 12 -11.99 5.44 28.82
N GLU A 13 -12.78 5.52 29.88
CA GLU A 13 -14.25 5.51 29.84
C GLU A 13 -14.81 6.75 29.11
N THR A 14 -14.17 7.89 29.27
CA THR A 14 -14.55 9.14 28.56
C THR A 14 -14.29 9.00 27.06
N VAL A 15 -13.15 8.39 26.68
CA VAL A 15 -12.81 8.10 25.27
C VAL A 15 -13.79 7.09 24.68
N SER A 16 -14.08 6.01 25.42
CA SER A 16 -15.04 4.98 25.00
C SER A 16 -16.43 5.55 24.77
N ARG A 17 -16.92 6.38 25.71
CA ARG A 17 -18.21 7.07 25.60
C ARG A 17 -18.25 8.03 24.44
N PHE A 18 -17.17 8.75 24.18
CA PHE A 18 -17.05 9.61 22.99
C PHE A 18 -17.13 8.76 21.71
N LEU A 19 -16.38 7.67 21.62
CA LEU A 19 -16.37 6.80 20.46
C LEU A 19 -17.72 6.11 20.21
N SER A 20 -18.50 5.81 21.25
CA SER A 20 -19.82 5.19 21.11
C SER A 20 -20.88 6.08 20.43
N ASN A 21 -20.61 7.38 20.29
CA ASN A 21 -21.47 8.31 19.54
C ASN A 21 -21.24 8.25 18.02
N PHE A 22 -20.22 7.50 17.56
CA PHE A 22 -19.94 7.41 16.14
C PHE A 22 -20.85 6.40 15.46
N SER A 23 -21.48 6.82 14.39
CA SER A 23 -22.24 6.01 13.45
C SER A 23 -21.50 5.90 12.14
N PHE A 24 -21.98 5.07 11.23
CA PHE A 24 -21.46 5.01 9.86
C PHE A 24 -21.45 6.39 9.19
N LYS A 25 -22.50 7.20 9.37
CA LYS A 25 -22.60 8.56 8.83
C LYS A 25 -21.52 9.48 9.39
N THR A 26 -21.29 9.46 10.69
CA THR A 26 -20.26 10.30 11.32
C THR A 26 -18.85 9.87 10.90
N THR A 27 -18.60 8.57 10.69
CA THR A 27 -17.35 8.06 10.16
C THR A 27 -17.07 8.58 8.75
N GLN A 28 -18.10 8.65 7.89
CA GLN A 28 -17.97 9.26 6.56
C GLN A 28 -17.63 10.75 6.63
N MET A 29 -18.26 11.50 7.53
CA MET A 29 -17.93 12.91 7.75
C MET A 29 -16.47 13.09 8.18
N PHE A 30 -15.93 12.21 9.02
CA PHE A 30 -14.51 12.25 9.40
C PHE A 30 -13.58 12.00 8.22
N ARG A 31 -13.92 11.06 7.32
CA ARG A 31 -13.15 10.87 6.09
C ARG A 31 -13.11 12.12 5.23
N GLU A 32 -14.27 12.78 5.06
CA GLU A 32 -14.35 14.02 4.29
C GLU A 32 -13.53 15.16 4.94
N ILE A 33 -13.58 15.29 6.25
CA ILE A 33 -12.76 16.26 6.99
C ILE A 33 -11.28 15.95 6.80
N ASN A 34 -10.88 14.69 6.92
CA ASN A 34 -9.50 14.27 6.71
C ASN A 34 -9.02 14.64 5.30
N PHE A 35 -9.80 14.36 4.26
CA PHE A 35 -9.46 14.77 2.90
C PHE A 35 -9.36 16.30 2.74
N LYS A 36 -10.22 17.07 3.40
CA LYS A 36 -10.14 18.55 3.40
C LYS A 36 -8.83 19.03 4.04
N VAL A 37 -8.46 18.43 5.19
CA VAL A 37 -7.19 18.73 5.86
C VAL A 37 -6.02 18.37 4.98
N PHE A 38 -6.01 17.17 4.42
CA PHE A 38 -4.94 16.70 3.53
C PHE A 38 -4.78 17.62 2.30
N LYS A 39 -5.87 17.97 1.63
CA LYS A 39 -5.84 18.92 0.50
C LYS A 39 -5.27 20.28 0.88
N LYS A 40 -5.60 20.77 2.09
CA LYS A 40 -5.06 22.03 2.60
C LYS A 40 -3.57 21.95 2.89
N LEU A 41 -3.08 20.85 3.45
CA LEU A 41 -1.64 20.60 3.63
C LEU A 41 -0.93 20.58 2.27
N LEU A 42 -1.49 19.84 1.33
CA LEU A 42 -0.96 19.69 -0.02
C LEU A 42 -0.88 21.03 -0.78
N SER A 43 -1.95 21.85 -0.73
CA SER A 43 -1.95 23.16 -1.39
C SER A 43 -0.91 24.14 -0.81
N LYS A 44 -0.50 23.94 0.45
CA LYS A 44 0.53 24.77 1.09
C LYS A 44 1.95 24.24 0.87
N SER A 45 2.11 23.01 0.45
CA SER A 45 3.43 22.36 0.28
C SER A 45 4.16 22.79 -0.98
N GLY A 46 3.46 23.28 -1.99
CA GLY A 46 4.02 23.58 -3.31
C GLY A 46 4.43 22.34 -4.12
N LEU A 47 4.08 21.13 -3.67
CA LEU A 47 4.41 19.90 -4.36
C LEU A 47 3.64 19.78 -5.68
N THR A 48 4.33 19.32 -6.72
CA THR A 48 3.77 19.00 -8.03
C THR A 48 3.62 17.49 -8.26
N SER A 49 4.25 16.70 -7.41
CA SER A 49 4.16 15.23 -7.40
C SER A 49 4.11 14.70 -5.99
N ILE A 50 3.41 13.58 -5.80
CA ILE A 50 3.32 12.89 -4.50
C ILE A 50 3.39 11.38 -4.66
N THR A 51 3.97 10.72 -3.66
CA THR A 51 3.98 9.27 -3.52
C THR A 51 2.93 8.86 -2.50
N ILE A 52 2.02 7.99 -2.92
CA ILE A 52 0.99 7.39 -2.05
C ILE A 52 1.37 5.94 -1.77
N ASP A 53 1.73 5.67 -0.54
CA ASP A 53 1.97 4.33 -0.03
C ASP A 53 0.64 3.70 0.38
N ILE A 54 0.29 2.56 -0.21
CA ILE A 54 -0.86 1.76 0.20
C ILE A 54 -0.34 0.48 0.84
N ASP A 55 -0.76 0.25 2.08
CA ASP A 55 -0.40 -0.95 2.83
C ASP A 55 -1.61 -1.48 3.62
N SER A 56 -1.53 -2.72 4.05
CA SER A 56 -2.55 -3.35 4.88
C SER A 56 -1.96 -3.91 6.17
N SER A 57 -2.75 -3.82 7.23
CA SER A 57 -2.38 -4.37 8.53
C SER A 57 -3.50 -5.19 9.13
N VAL A 58 -3.12 -6.20 9.90
CA VAL A 58 -4.07 -7.06 10.62
C VAL A 58 -4.20 -6.59 12.07
N ILE A 59 -5.43 -6.26 12.47
CA ILE A 59 -5.77 -5.93 13.86
C ILE A 59 -6.44 -7.15 14.48
N ASN A 60 -5.76 -7.77 15.46
CA ASN A 60 -6.31 -8.87 16.22
C ASN A 60 -7.47 -8.41 17.10
N VAL A 61 -8.49 -9.25 17.18
CA VAL A 61 -9.67 -8.99 17.98
C VAL A 61 -9.87 -10.17 18.93
N GLU A 62 -10.05 -9.86 20.21
CA GLU A 62 -10.43 -10.84 21.23
C GLU A 62 -11.94 -10.74 21.45
N GLY A 63 -12.67 -11.83 21.15
CA GLY A 63 -14.13 -11.88 21.26
C GLY A 63 -14.88 -11.88 19.93
N HIS A 64 -16.14 -11.41 19.95
CA HIS A 64 -17.10 -11.54 18.85
C HIS A 64 -17.53 -10.17 18.29
N GLN A 65 -16.58 -9.26 18.11
CA GLN A 65 -16.89 -7.93 17.58
C GLN A 65 -17.45 -8.04 16.15
N GLU A 66 -18.40 -7.17 15.86
CA GLU A 66 -19.07 -7.09 14.56
C GLU A 66 -18.05 -6.91 13.41
N GLY A 67 -18.22 -7.67 12.34
CA GLY A 67 -17.32 -7.62 11.17
C GLY A 67 -15.97 -8.30 11.34
N ALA A 68 -15.59 -8.70 12.56
CA ALA A 68 -14.37 -9.47 12.79
C ALA A 68 -14.55 -10.93 12.37
N THR A 69 -13.67 -11.42 11.50
CA THR A 69 -13.69 -12.79 10.97
C THR A 69 -12.32 -13.46 11.10
N LYS A 70 -12.31 -14.80 11.04
CA LYS A 70 -11.07 -15.54 10.88
C LYS A 70 -10.53 -15.33 9.48
N GLY A 71 -9.26 -15.00 9.36
CA GLY A 71 -8.59 -14.78 8.08
C GLY A 71 -7.09 -14.96 8.19
N TYR A 72 -6.36 -14.47 7.19
CA TYR A 72 -4.90 -14.49 7.22
C TYR A 72 -4.40 -13.60 8.36
N ASN A 73 -3.82 -14.24 9.37
CA ASN A 73 -3.28 -13.59 10.55
C ASN A 73 -1.94 -14.21 10.91
N PRO A 74 -0.83 -13.65 10.45
CA PRO A 74 0.49 -14.24 10.67
C PRO A 74 0.96 -14.20 12.12
N LYS A 75 0.34 -13.33 12.96
CA LYS A 75 0.73 -13.17 14.37
C LYS A 75 -0.06 -14.10 15.31
N LYS A 76 -1.33 -14.38 14.99
CA LYS A 76 -2.22 -15.22 15.81
C LYS A 76 -3.13 -16.06 14.89
N LEU A 77 -2.62 -17.20 14.43
CA LEU A 77 -3.36 -18.12 13.56
C LEU A 77 -4.70 -18.53 14.18
N GLY A 78 -5.77 -18.44 13.38
CA GLY A 78 -7.12 -18.85 13.78
C GLY A 78 -7.91 -17.84 14.60
N ASN A 79 -7.31 -16.74 15.03
CA ASN A 79 -8.03 -15.68 15.72
C ASN A 79 -8.86 -14.82 14.76
N ARG A 80 -9.94 -14.23 15.29
CA ARG A 80 -10.70 -13.21 14.56
C ARG A 80 -9.86 -11.94 14.44
N CYS A 81 -9.99 -11.26 13.32
CA CYS A 81 -9.26 -10.03 13.05
C CYS A 81 -10.03 -9.12 12.11
N TYR A 82 -9.58 -7.88 12.02
CA TYR A 82 -9.87 -6.97 10.93
C TYR A 82 -8.64 -6.87 10.03
N ASN A 83 -8.87 -6.66 8.74
CA ASN A 83 -7.85 -6.26 7.80
C ASN A 83 -8.05 -4.78 7.49
N VAL A 84 -7.10 -3.95 7.88
CA VAL A 84 -7.17 -2.50 7.69
C VAL A 84 -6.26 -2.12 6.52
N GLN A 85 -6.76 -1.30 5.62
CA GLN A 85 -6.00 -0.76 4.51
C GLN A 85 -5.78 0.73 4.74
N PHE A 86 -4.55 1.19 4.55
CA PHE A 86 -4.12 2.58 4.74
C PHE A 86 -3.48 3.13 3.49
N ALA A 87 -3.69 4.42 3.26
CA ALA A 87 -2.97 5.21 2.28
C ALA A 87 -2.28 6.39 2.97
N PHE A 88 -0.97 6.52 2.77
CA PHE A 88 -0.15 7.61 3.31
C PHE A 88 0.57 8.35 2.18
N CYS A 89 0.72 9.66 2.33
CA CYS A 89 1.57 10.46 1.48
C CYS A 89 2.99 10.50 2.06
N ASP A 90 3.98 10.05 1.30
CA ASP A 90 5.37 9.96 1.77
C ASP A 90 5.98 11.34 1.99
N GLU A 91 5.81 12.28 1.08
CA GLU A 91 6.42 13.61 1.15
C GLU A 91 5.87 14.43 2.33
N LEU A 92 4.58 14.32 2.61
CA LEU A 92 3.93 15.04 3.70
C LEU A 92 3.93 14.29 5.03
N LYS A 93 4.38 13.01 5.04
CA LYS A 93 4.26 12.09 6.19
C LYS A 93 2.84 12.10 6.79
N ALA A 94 1.84 12.16 5.91
CA ALA A 94 0.45 12.38 6.29
C ALA A 94 -0.46 11.22 5.85
N TYR A 95 -1.40 10.87 6.72
CA TYR A 95 -2.48 9.94 6.39
C TYR A 95 -3.43 10.58 5.36
N VAL A 96 -3.71 9.83 4.30
CA VAL A 96 -4.62 10.26 3.22
C VAL A 96 -6.02 9.71 3.45
N THR A 97 -6.15 8.41 3.54
CA THR A 97 -7.42 7.71 3.78
C THR A 97 -7.17 6.23 4.09
N GLY A 98 -8.21 5.51 4.43
CA GLY A 98 -8.17 4.07 4.65
C GLY A 98 -9.53 3.54 5.07
N PHE A 99 -9.62 2.23 5.21
CA PHE A 99 -10.84 1.58 5.69
C PHE A 99 -10.54 0.24 6.35
N VAL A 100 -11.48 -0.15 7.21
CA VAL A 100 -11.47 -1.43 7.91
C VAL A 100 -12.28 -2.45 7.11
N ARG A 101 -11.72 -3.63 6.91
CA ARG A 101 -12.35 -4.78 6.25
C ARG A 101 -12.43 -5.96 7.20
N SER A 102 -13.29 -6.91 6.91
CA SER A 102 -13.31 -8.17 7.64
C SER A 102 -11.97 -8.92 7.48
N GLY A 103 -11.61 -9.72 8.48
CA GLY A 103 -10.31 -10.39 8.53
C GLY A 103 -10.02 -11.36 7.38
N ASN A 104 -11.06 -11.87 6.71
CA ASN A 104 -10.94 -12.74 5.55
C ASN A 104 -10.79 -11.99 4.20
N ALA A 105 -10.76 -10.66 4.20
CA ALA A 105 -10.51 -9.89 3.00
C ALA A 105 -9.08 -10.06 2.52
N TYR A 106 -8.89 -10.36 1.22
CA TYR A 106 -7.57 -10.36 0.61
C TYR A 106 -7.02 -8.92 0.51
N THR A 107 -5.70 -8.79 0.52
CA THR A 107 -5.02 -7.48 0.46
C THR A 107 -5.48 -6.65 -0.74
N ALA A 108 -5.61 -7.25 -1.91
CA ALA A 108 -6.04 -6.59 -3.14
C ALA A 108 -7.50 -6.09 -3.12
N ASN A 109 -8.38 -6.72 -2.31
CA ASN A 109 -9.81 -6.38 -2.30
C ASN A 109 -10.04 -4.92 -1.90
N GLY A 110 -10.77 -4.18 -2.74
CA GLY A 110 -11.09 -2.76 -2.52
C GLY A 110 -9.93 -1.79 -2.77
N ALA A 111 -8.76 -2.28 -3.22
CA ALA A 111 -7.62 -1.40 -3.50
C ALA A 111 -7.87 -0.54 -4.75
N ALA A 112 -8.50 -1.10 -5.78
CA ALA A 112 -8.85 -0.36 -6.98
C ALA A 112 -9.81 0.80 -6.67
N GLU A 113 -10.83 0.57 -5.83
CA GLU A 113 -11.78 1.59 -5.37
C GLU A 113 -11.08 2.67 -4.55
N LEU A 114 -10.18 2.28 -3.63
CA LEU A 114 -9.39 3.23 -2.84
C LEU A 114 -8.54 4.14 -3.74
N ILE A 115 -7.88 3.57 -4.74
CA ILE A 115 -7.07 4.31 -5.71
C ILE A 115 -7.93 5.31 -6.49
N LYS A 116 -9.09 4.85 -7.00
CA LYS A 116 -10.06 5.72 -7.72
C LYS A 116 -10.53 6.87 -6.83
N GLU A 117 -10.85 6.60 -5.58
CA GLU A 117 -11.29 7.62 -4.61
C GLU A 117 -10.18 8.67 -4.36
N ILE A 118 -8.94 8.23 -4.12
CA ILE A 118 -7.81 9.12 -3.90
C ILE A 118 -7.60 10.03 -5.11
N VAL A 119 -7.52 9.45 -6.32
CA VAL A 119 -7.29 10.21 -7.55
C VAL A 119 -8.43 11.18 -7.82
N ALA A 120 -9.70 10.75 -7.68
CA ALA A 120 -10.85 11.62 -7.86
C ALA A 120 -10.83 12.80 -6.87
N THR A 121 -10.47 12.53 -5.60
CA THR A 121 -10.39 13.55 -4.56
C THR A 121 -9.30 14.58 -4.83
N LEU A 122 -8.17 14.15 -5.42
CA LEU A 122 -7.00 14.99 -5.66
C LEU A 122 -6.95 15.59 -7.07
N LYS A 123 -7.88 15.23 -7.96
CA LYS A 123 -7.89 15.64 -9.38
C LYS A 123 -7.73 17.15 -9.58
N ALA A 124 -8.33 17.96 -8.72
CA ALA A 124 -8.27 19.42 -8.82
C ALA A 124 -6.90 20.02 -8.46
N GLN A 125 -5.97 19.23 -7.91
CA GLN A 125 -4.65 19.71 -7.48
C GLN A 125 -3.59 19.67 -8.60
N ASN A 126 -3.92 19.13 -9.78
CA ASN A 126 -3.02 18.99 -10.92
C ASN A 126 -1.68 18.35 -10.54
N LEU A 127 -1.73 17.24 -9.83
CA LEU A 127 -0.58 16.53 -9.30
C LEU A 127 -0.22 15.30 -10.12
N GLU A 128 1.05 15.01 -10.24
CA GLU A 128 1.52 13.68 -10.60
C GLU A 128 1.44 12.77 -9.37
N ILE A 129 0.67 11.68 -9.46
CA ILE A 129 0.50 10.72 -8.37
C ILE A 129 1.25 9.44 -8.70
N PHE A 130 2.09 9.01 -7.75
CA PHE A 130 2.85 7.78 -7.80
C PHE A 130 2.38 6.84 -6.69
N PHE A 131 1.88 5.66 -7.02
CA PHE A 131 1.48 4.65 -6.04
C PHE A 131 2.61 3.66 -5.77
N ARG A 132 2.91 3.43 -4.48
CA ARG A 132 3.90 2.44 -4.03
C ARG A 132 3.24 1.40 -3.13
N MET A 133 3.38 0.11 -3.48
CA MET A 133 2.67 -0.98 -2.81
C MET A 133 3.54 -2.24 -2.73
N ASP A 134 3.23 -3.08 -1.76
CA ASP A 134 3.87 -4.39 -1.59
C ASP A 134 3.31 -5.45 -2.57
N SER A 135 3.81 -6.67 -2.46
CA SER A 135 3.41 -7.79 -3.33
C SER A 135 1.97 -8.28 -3.09
N GLY A 136 1.34 -7.90 -2.00
CA GLY A 136 -0.07 -8.19 -1.74
C GLY A 136 -1.00 -7.53 -2.76
N TYR A 137 -0.56 -6.42 -3.33
CA TYR A 137 -1.27 -5.64 -4.36
C TYR A 137 -0.82 -5.96 -5.79
N PHE A 138 0.01 -6.99 -6.00
CA PHE A 138 0.45 -7.37 -7.33
C PHE A 138 -0.66 -8.11 -8.07
N ASP A 139 -1.56 -7.34 -8.64
CA ASP A 139 -2.78 -7.76 -9.33
C ASP A 139 -3.00 -6.93 -10.60
N GLU A 140 -3.48 -7.57 -11.69
CA GLU A 140 -3.66 -6.88 -12.97
C GLU A 140 -4.73 -5.80 -12.93
N GLU A 141 -5.83 -6.03 -12.21
CA GLU A 141 -6.93 -5.05 -12.11
C GLU A 141 -6.48 -3.77 -11.41
N ILE A 142 -5.69 -3.91 -10.35
CA ILE A 142 -5.10 -2.76 -9.62
C ILE A 142 -4.18 -1.96 -10.57
N ILE A 143 -3.31 -2.65 -11.28
CA ILE A 143 -2.36 -2.03 -12.19
C ILE A 143 -3.11 -1.34 -13.35
N GLU A 144 -4.08 -2.01 -13.97
CA GLU A 144 -4.92 -1.40 -15.03
C GLU A 144 -5.68 -0.18 -14.52
N THR A 145 -6.16 -0.22 -13.29
CA THR A 145 -6.83 0.92 -12.66
C THR A 145 -5.88 2.12 -12.56
N ILE A 146 -4.67 1.94 -12.05
CA ILE A 146 -3.68 3.02 -11.92
C ILE A 146 -3.30 3.58 -13.29
N GLU A 147 -3.04 2.69 -14.26
CA GLU A 147 -2.70 3.05 -15.63
C GLU A 147 -3.83 3.83 -16.32
N SER A 148 -5.08 3.43 -16.14
CA SER A 148 -6.27 4.10 -16.71
C SER A 148 -6.49 5.50 -16.13
N LEU A 149 -6.03 5.74 -14.91
CA LEU A 149 -6.10 7.04 -14.24
C LEU A 149 -4.90 7.96 -14.57
N GLY A 150 -3.97 7.50 -15.43
CA GLY A 150 -2.77 8.25 -15.80
C GLY A 150 -1.75 8.39 -14.66
N CYS A 151 -1.83 7.55 -13.63
CA CYS A 151 -0.91 7.56 -12.51
C CYS A 151 0.27 6.61 -12.72
N LYS A 152 1.36 6.85 -11.99
CA LYS A 152 2.53 5.98 -11.97
C LYS A 152 2.47 5.01 -10.79
N TYR A 153 3.24 3.91 -10.86
CA TYR A 153 3.28 2.95 -9.76
C TYR A 153 4.62 2.22 -9.63
N LEU A 154 4.88 1.74 -8.42
CA LEU A 154 5.88 0.74 -8.09
C LEU A 154 5.22 -0.31 -7.21
N ILE A 155 5.02 -1.51 -7.74
CA ILE A 155 4.43 -2.62 -7.01
C ILE A 155 5.44 -3.77 -6.99
N LYS A 156 5.76 -4.26 -5.78
CA LYS A 156 6.63 -5.42 -5.64
C LYS A 156 5.97 -6.63 -6.29
N ALA A 157 6.61 -7.22 -7.30
CA ALA A 157 6.10 -8.40 -7.97
C ALA A 157 6.15 -9.63 -7.05
N LYS A 158 5.15 -10.51 -7.16
CA LYS A 158 5.21 -11.85 -6.59
C LYS A 158 6.15 -12.71 -7.42
N ALA A 159 7.10 -13.40 -6.76
CA ALA A 159 8.07 -14.27 -7.40
C ALA A 159 7.43 -15.60 -7.86
N TYR A 160 6.44 -15.52 -8.77
CA TYR A 160 5.89 -16.71 -9.40
C TYR A 160 6.97 -17.44 -10.20
N ALA A 161 6.93 -18.77 -10.24
CA ALA A 161 7.90 -19.58 -10.98
C ALA A 161 8.01 -19.16 -12.46
N THR A 162 6.86 -18.83 -13.10
CA THR A 162 6.82 -18.34 -14.48
C THR A 162 7.53 -16.99 -14.65
N LEU A 163 7.39 -16.05 -13.70
CA LEU A 163 8.10 -14.78 -13.72
C LEU A 163 9.61 -15.00 -13.55
N VAL A 164 9.98 -15.80 -12.55
CA VAL A 164 11.39 -16.12 -12.28
C VAL A 164 12.05 -16.79 -13.48
N SER A 165 11.38 -17.76 -14.13
CA SER A 165 11.92 -18.43 -15.32
C SER A 165 12.08 -17.46 -16.51
N GLN A 166 11.14 -16.55 -16.74
CA GLN A 166 11.26 -15.54 -17.79
C GLN A 166 12.43 -14.58 -17.53
N VAL A 167 12.64 -14.16 -16.28
CA VAL A 167 13.77 -13.33 -15.88
C VAL A 167 15.10 -14.08 -16.09
N THR A 168 15.16 -15.33 -15.65
CA THR A 168 16.39 -16.16 -15.76
C THR A 168 16.73 -16.48 -17.21
N ALA A 169 15.73 -16.75 -18.06
CA ALA A 169 15.93 -17.03 -19.48
C ALA A 169 16.19 -15.77 -20.33
N SER A 170 16.03 -14.59 -19.74
CA SER A 170 16.22 -13.33 -20.48
C SER A 170 17.70 -13.04 -20.72
N SER A 171 17.99 -12.39 -21.86
CA SER A 171 19.30 -11.80 -22.16
C SER A 171 19.48 -10.40 -21.54
N ALA A 172 18.82 -10.10 -20.43
CA ALA A 172 18.85 -8.79 -19.81
C ALA A 172 20.26 -8.41 -19.34
N VAL A 173 20.68 -7.21 -19.70
CA VAL A 173 21.93 -6.62 -19.24
C VAL A 173 21.71 -6.04 -17.85
N PHE A 174 22.42 -6.57 -16.86
CA PHE A 174 22.40 -6.05 -15.51
C PHE A 174 23.45 -4.96 -15.35
N LEU A 175 23.01 -3.80 -14.94
CA LEU A 175 23.85 -2.65 -14.65
C LEU A 175 24.13 -2.58 -13.14
N LYS A 176 25.39 -2.33 -12.79
CA LYS A 176 25.81 -2.21 -11.39
C LYS A 176 25.33 -0.87 -10.81
N GLY A 177 24.56 -0.93 -9.74
CA GLY A 177 24.12 0.24 -8.97
C GLY A 177 25.14 0.69 -7.92
N ILE A 178 24.88 1.85 -7.32
CA ILE A 178 25.77 2.48 -6.33
C ILE A 178 25.80 1.67 -5.01
N ASP A 179 24.74 0.95 -4.71
CA ASP A 179 24.55 0.17 -3.48
C ASP A 179 25.12 -1.25 -3.55
N GLY A 180 25.90 -1.57 -4.59
CA GLY A 180 26.45 -2.90 -4.82
C GLY A 180 25.45 -3.93 -5.38
N ARG A 181 24.22 -3.51 -5.69
CA ARG A 181 23.22 -4.32 -6.39
C ARG A 181 23.36 -4.12 -7.90
N GLU A 182 22.93 -5.12 -8.63
CA GLU A 182 22.76 -5.02 -10.07
C GLU A 182 21.28 -4.96 -10.41
N THR A 183 20.93 -4.12 -11.36
CA THR A 183 19.54 -3.93 -11.81
C THR A 183 19.43 -4.14 -13.31
N ALA A 184 18.32 -4.70 -13.75
CA ALA A 184 17.97 -4.81 -15.16
C ALA A 184 16.49 -4.45 -15.36
N GLU A 185 16.17 -3.98 -16.57
CA GLU A 185 14.80 -3.71 -16.98
C GLU A 185 14.35 -4.72 -18.03
N LEU A 186 13.13 -5.19 -17.88
CA LEU A 186 12.53 -6.20 -18.73
C LEU A 186 11.09 -5.83 -19.07
N LEU A 187 10.67 -6.09 -20.31
CA LEU A 187 9.27 -6.05 -20.70
C LEU A 187 8.70 -7.48 -20.67
N ILE A 188 7.91 -7.79 -19.66
CA ILE A 188 7.37 -9.12 -19.42
C ILE A 188 5.83 -9.07 -19.54
N LYS A 189 5.27 -10.10 -20.20
CA LYS A 189 3.85 -10.43 -20.18
C LYS A 189 3.66 -11.68 -19.35
N LEU A 190 2.94 -11.59 -18.26
CA LEU A 190 2.50 -12.78 -17.51
C LEU A 190 1.33 -13.47 -18.23
N ASP A 191 1.19 -14.79 -18.07
CA ASP A 191 0.29 -15.63 -18.87
C ASP A 191 -1.18 -15.12 -18.90
N LYS A 192 -1.67 -14.62 -17.77
CA LYS A 192 -3.05 -14.11 -17.65
C LYS A 192 -3.20 -12.62 -17.93
N TRP A 193 -2.09 -11.90 -18.17
CA TRP A 193 -2.12 -10.46 -18.35
C TRP A 193 -2.36 -10.07 -19.80
N LYS A 194 -3.12 -8.98 -20.00
CA LYS A 194 -3.50 -8.49 -21.34
C LYS A 194 -2.32 -7.93 -22.10
N LYS A 195 -1.36 -7.28 -21.41
CA LYS A 195 -0.23 -6.61 -22.05
C LYS A 195 1.09 -6.84 -21.33
N LYS A 196 2.20 -6.57 -22.03
CA LYS A 196 3.54 -6.51 -21.43
C LYS A 196 3.65 -5.29 -20.53
N ARG A 197 4.36 -5.45 -19.41
CA ARG A 197 4.70 -4.34 -18.49
C ARG A 197 6.18 -4.33 -18.18
N ARG A 198 6.70 -3.16 -17.80
CA ARG A 198 8.08 -2.97 -17.39
C ARG A 198 8.28 -3.54 -15.99
N PHE A 199 9.27 -4.43 -15.87
CA PHE A 199 9.76 -4.96 -14.60
C PHE A 199 11.18 -4.45 -14.37
N VAL A 200 11.46 -4.01 -13.16
CA VAL A 200 12.82 -3.73 -12.68
C VAL A 200 13.22 -4.88 -11.78
N VAL A 201 14.27 -5.58 -12.17
CA VAL A 201 14.81 -6.70 -11.42
C VAL A 201 16.08 -6.26 -10.72
N SER A 202 16.16 -6.50 -9.41
CA SER A 202 17.37 -6.24 -8.63
C SER A 202 17.93 -7.53 -8.08
N ARG A 203 19.24 -7.72 -8.19
CA ARG A 203 19.95 -8.85 -7.61
C ARG A 203 21.18 -8.40 -6.83
N VAL A 204 21.53 -9.16 -5.80
CA VAL A 204 22.78 -9.00 -5.07
C VAL A 204 23.73 -10.08 -5.58
N LEU A 205 24.93 -9.70 -6.00
CA LEU A 205 25.97 -10.67 -6.33
C LEU A 205 26.50 -11.27 -5.03
N LYS A 206 26.39 -12.60 -4.89
CA LYS A 206 27.06 -13.29 -3.79
C LYS A 206 28.57 -13.17 -3.95
N PRO A 207 29.32 -12.96 -2.86
CA PRO A 207 30.78 -12.99 -2.89
C PRO A 207 31.29 -14.30 -3.54
N GLU A 208 32.40 -14.23 -4.26
CA GLU A 208 32.97 -15.42 -4.97
C GLU A 208 33.17 -16.64 -4.07
N LYS A 209 33.53 -16.42 -2.78
CA LYS A 209 33.70 -17.50 -1.79
C LYS A 209 32.41 -18.29 -1.52
N GLU A 210 31.23 -17.70 -1.66
CA GLU A 210 29.95 -18.40 -1.49
C GLU A 210 29.49 -19.10 -2.78
N ARG A 211 29.99 -18.69 -3.96
CA ARG A 211 29.66 -19.32 -5.23
C ARG A 211 30.39 -20.67 -5.39
N ALA A 212 31.64 -20.76 -4.89
CA ALA A 212 32.45 -21.96 -4.95
C ALA A 212 31.95 -23.11 -4.04
N GLN A 213 31.06 -22.84 -3.08
CA GLN A 213 30.47 -23.86 -2.20
C GLN A 213 29.16 -24.45 -2.75
N LEU A 214 28.64 -23.95 -3.86
CA LEU A 214 27.37 -24.38 -4.49
C LEU A 214 27.57 -25.06 -5.85
N SER A 215 28.82 -25.21 -6.28
CA SER A 215 29.27 -25.99 -7.47
C SER A 215 29.85 -27.33 -7.03
#